data_05db7d899a2748e3aa4289f89baaac41
#
_entry.id   05db7d899a2748e3aa4289f89baaac41
#
_cell.length_a   1.000
_cell.length_b   1.000
_cell.length_c   1.000
_cell.angle_alpha   90.00
_cell.angle_beta   90.00
_cell.angle_gamma   90.00
#
_symmetry.space_group_name_H-M   'P 1'
#
loop_
_entity.id
_entity.type
_entity.pdbx_description
1 polymer ?
#
loop_
_entity_poly.entity_id
_entity_poly.type
_entity_poly.pdbx_seq_one_letter_code
_entity_poly.pdbx_strand_id
1 'polypeptide(L)'
;MKPSSLRSFLSEAMGALRDAGVDSPEVDARLLAAHVLGVAPMQLMFADVPADFGQRYTELVARRTKREPLQHIIGTAPFYGVDLAVGPGVFIPRPETEILAEWAVRKLIDAPPAPTVVDLGSGT
;
A
#
# COMPACT_ATOMS: atom_id res chain seq x y z
N MET A 1 -4.56 22.48 -25.18
CA MET A 1 -3.99 21.28 -24.53
C MET A 1 -5.10 20.61 -23.72
N LYS A 2 -5.45 19.36 -24.02
CA LYS A 2 -6.43 18.64 -23.23
C LYS A 2 -5.82 18.32 -21.86
N PRO A 3 -6.57 18.51 -20.75
CA PRO A 3 -6.08 18.07 -19.45
C PRO A 3 -5.81 16.56 -19.51
N SER A 4 -4.66 16.14 -19.00
CA SER A 4 -4.32 14.73 -18.91
C SER A 4 -5.36 14.03 -18.04
N SER A 5 -6.03 13.03 -18.60
CA SER A 5 -7.03 12.26 -17.86
C SER A 5 -6.34 11.33 -16.85
N LEU A 6 -7.05 10.94 -15.81
CA LEU A 6 -6.56 9.93 -14.87
C LEU A 6 -6.05 8.67 -15.60
N ARG A 7 -6.77 8.26 -16.63
CA ARG A 7 -6.38 7.10 -17.47
C ARG A 7 -5.02 7.30 -18.15
N SER A 8 -4.74 8.51 -18.63
CA SER A 8 -3.43 8.85 -19.24
C SER A 8 -2.31 8.74 -18.20
N PHE A 9 -2.49 9.32 -17.03
CA PHE A 9 -1.52 9.21 -15.93
C PHE A 9 -1.27 7.77 -15.51
N LEU A 10 -2.32 6.96 -15.38
CA LEU A 10 -2.19 5.54 -15.06
C LEU A 10 -1.42 4.77 -16.13
N SER A 11 -1.70 5.03 -17.41
CA SER A 11 -1.01 4.37 -18.53
C SER A 11 0.49 4.69 -18.54
N GLU A 12 0.85 5.95 -18.37
CA GLU A 12 2.25 6.38 -18.29
C GLU A 12 2.97 5.75 -17.08
N ALA A 13 2.33 5.75 -15.92
CA ALA A 13 2.88 5.16 -14.71
C ALA A 13 3.10 3.65 -14.86
N MET A 14 2.13 2.93 -15.42
CA MET A 14 2.25 1.49 -15.68
C MET A 14 3.43 1.19 -16.59
N GLY A 15 3.64 1.99 -17.64
CA GLY A 15 4.80 1.87 -18.54
C GLY A 15 6.12 2.09 -17.79
N ALA A 16 6.24 3.16 -17.02
CA ALA A 16 7.45 3.48 -16.27
C ALA A 16 7.78 2.40 -15.21
N LEU A 17 6.77 1.92 -14.49
CA LEU A 17 6.94 0.86 -13.48
C LEU A 17 7.33 -0.47 -14.11
N ARG A 18 6.75 -0.81 -15.25
CA ARG A 18 7.11 -2.01 -16.02
C ARG A 18 8.56 -1.96 -16.49
N ASP A 19 8.98 -0.83 -17.04
CA ASP A 19 10.36 -0.63 -17.52
C ASP A 19 11.36 -0.68 -16.36
N ALA A 20 10.95 -0.28 -15.16
CA ALA A 20 11.76 -0.38 -13.94
C ALA A 20 11.79 -1.79 -13.34
N GLY A 21 11.07 -2.76 -13.91
CA GLY A 21 11.04 -4.14 -13.45
C GLY A 21 10.16 -4.38 -12.22
N VAL A 22 9.17 -3.54 -11.99
CA VAL A 22 8.18 -3.75 -10.91
C VAL A 22 7.26 -4.91 -11.29
N ASP A 23 7.06 -5.86 -10.36
CA ASP A 23 6.34 -7.11 -10.63
C ASP A 23 4.85 -6.91 -10.98
N SER A 24 4.20 -5.93 -10.35
CA SER A 24 2.76 -5.65 -10.53
C SER A 24 2.54 -4.17 -10.88
N PRO A 25 2.98 -3.69 -12.04
CA PRO A 25 2.93 -2.27 -12.37
C PRO A 25 1.51 -1.70 -12.41
N GLU A 26 0.51 -2.47 -12.83
CA GLU A 26 -0.89 -2.03 -12.85
C GLU A 26 -1.45 -1.82 -11.45
N VAL A 27 -1.15 -2.73 -10.54
CA VAL A 27 -1.59 -2.65 -9.14
C VAL A 27 -0.93 -1.47 -8.44
N ASP A 28 0.39 -1.35 -8.57
CA ASP A 28 1.16 -0.27 -7.95
C ASP A 28 0.73 1.09 -8.47
N ALA A 29 0.52 1.24 -9.78
CA ALA A 29 0.06 2.49 -10.37
C ALA A 29 -1.30 2.93 -9.80
N ARG A 30 -2.23 2.00 -9.63
CA ARG A 30 -3.56 2.29 -9.07
C ARG A 30 -3.52 2.62 -7.58
N LEU A 31 -2.74 1.89 -6.80
CA LEU A 31 -2.60 2.14 -5.36
C LEU A 31 -1.95 3.50 -5.08
N LEU A 32 -0.93 3.87 -5.85
CA LEU A 32 -0.31 5.18 -5.74
C LEU A 32 -1.28 6.30 -6.11
N ALA A 33 -2.06 6.13 -7.17
CA ALA A 33 -3.06 7.12 -7.57
C ALA A 33 -4.16 7.27 -6.51
N ALA A 34 -4.69 6.17 -5.99
CA ALA A 34 -5.68 6.18 -4.92
C ALA A 34 -5.15 6.87 -3.66
N HIS A 35 -3.88 6.63 -3.31
CA HIS A 35 -3.22 7.29 -2.19
C HIS A 35 -3.15 8.82 -2.39
N VAL A 36 -2.73 9.29 -3.57
CA VAL A 36 -2.68 10.73 -3.87
C VAL A 36 -4.05 11.39 -3.79
N LEU A 37 -5.08 10.68 -4.26
CA LEU A 37 -6.46 11.19 -4.25
C LEU A 37 -7.17 11.01 -2.91
N GLY A 38 -6.60 10.25 -1.98
CA GLY A 38 -7.21 9.98 -0.68
C GLY A 38 -8.49 9.15 -0.77
N VAL A 39 -8.60 8.26 -1.75
CA VAL A 39 -9.75 7.40 -1.97
C VAL A 39 -9.38 5.93 -1.90
N ALA A 40 -10.38 5.07 -1.68
CA ALA A 40 -10.18 3.63 -1.79
C ALA A 40 -9.89 3.24 -3.27
N PRO A 41 -9.07 2.21 -3.54
CA PRO A 41 -8.74 1.81 -4.91
C PRO A 41 -9.96 1.53 -5.80
N MET A 42 -11.04 1.01 -5.22
CA MET A 42 -12.30 0.77 -5.94
C MET A 42 -13.01 2.05 -6.39
N GLN A 43 -12.75 3.17 -5.72
CA GLN A 43 -13.35 4.47 -6.00
C GLN A 43 -12.54 5.30 -6.98
N LEU A 44 -11.38 4.82 -7.38
CA LEU A 44 -10.40 5.56 -8.17
C LEU A 44 -11.00 6.15 -9.47
N MET A 45 -11.81 5.36 -10.18
CA MET A 45 -12.36 5.77 -11.47
C MET A 45 -13.48 6.81 -11.36
N PHE A 46 -14.00 7.04 -10.17
CA PHE A 46 -15.05 8.02 -9.88
C PHE A 46 -14.52 9.26 -9.14
N ALA A 47 -13.23 9.27 -8.84
CA ALA A 47 -12.62 10.35 -8.08
C ALA A 47 -12.39 11.59 -8.95
N ASP A 48 -12.59 12.76 -8.36
CA ASP A 48 -12.17 14.01 -8.98
C ASP A 48 -10.65 14.11 -8.97
N VAL A 49 -10.09 14.59 -10.08
CA VAL A 49 -8.64 14.74 -10.26
C VAL A 49 -8.26 16.20 -10.08
N PRO A 50 -7.66 16.59 -8.95
CA PRO A 50 -7.24 17.95 -8.72
C PRO A 50 -6.07 18.36 -9.64
N ALA A 51 -5.90 19.67 -9.82
CA ALA A 51 -4.89 20.22 -10.72
C ALA A 51 -3.45 19.82 -10.35
N ASP A 52 -3.17 19.62 -9.07
CA ASP A 52 -1.85 19.20 -8.56
C ASP A 52 -1.61 17.70 -8.57
N PHE A 53 -2.60 16.91 -8.99
CA PHE A 53 -2.49 15.44 -9.02
C PHE A 53 -1.29 14.97 -9.82
N GLY A 54 -1.12 15.50 -11.03
CA GLY A 54 -0.05 15.07 -11.94
C GLY A 54 1.34 15.19 -11.31
N GLN A 55 1.62 16.30 -10.66
CA GLN A 55 2.90 16.51 -9.98
C GLN A 55 3.09 15.52 -8.83
N ARG A 56 2.14 15.46 -7.92
CA ARG A 56 2.20 14.58 -6.74
C ARG A 56 2.31 13.11 -7.15
N TYR A 57 1.54 12.70 -8.13
CA TYR A 57 1.52 11.32 -8.62
C TYR A 57 2.86 10.93 -9.27
N THR A 58 3.39 11.79 -10.13
CA THR A 58 4.67 11.54 -10.82
C THR A 58 5.82 11.40 -9.82
N GLU A 59 5.83 12.20 -8.76
CA GLU A 59 6.84 12.09 -7.69
C GLU A 59 6.80 10.71 -7.01
N LEU A 60 5.61 10.20 -6.69
CA LEU A 60 5.47 8.89 -6.06
C LEU A 60 5.83 7.75 -7.01
N VAL A 61 5.44 7.84 -8.26
CA VAL A 61 5.83 6.87 -9.31
C VAL A 61 7.35 6.83 -9.46
N ALA A 62 8.01 8.00 -9.49
CA ALA A 62 9.47 8.08 -9.59
C ALA A 62 10.17 7.41 -8.39
N ARG A 63 9.65 7.55 -7.17
CA ARG A 63 10.14 6.83 -5.99
C ARG A 63 10.01 5.32 -6.16
N ARG A 64 8.88 4.86 -6.67
CA ARG A 64 8.64 3.42 -6.90
C ARG A 64 9.53 2.85 -7.99
N THR A 65 9.81 3.59 -9.06
CA THR A 65 10.76 3.17 -10.11
C THR A 65 12.18 2.99 -9.60
N LYS A 66 12.55 3.69 -8.52
CA LYS A 66 13.83 3.49 -7.81
C LYS A 66 13.80 2.31 -6.85
N ARG A 67 12.76 1.49 -6.88
CA ARG A 67 12.57 0.29 -6.07
C ARG A 67 12.29 0.57 -4.59
N GLU A 68 11.90 1.78 -4.22
CA GLU A 68 11.36 2.04 -2.90
C GLU A 68 10.08 1.20 -2.70
N PRO A 69 9.94 0.47 -1.58
CA PRO A 69 8.75 -0.35 -1.36
C PRO A 69 7.46 0.47 -1.40
N LEU A 70 6.43 -0.06 -2.09
CA LEU A 70 5.14 0.61 -2.22
C LEU A 70 4.56 1.01 -0.85
N GLN A 71 4.62 0.11 0.11
CA GLN A 71 4.10 0.33 1.46
C GLN A 71 4.84 1.47 2.18
N HIS A 72 6.15 1.63 1.96
CA HIS A 72 6.91 2.76 2.50
C HIS A 72 6.53 4.08 1.85
N ILE A 73 6.19 4.09 0.56
CA ILE A 73 5.72 5.28 -0.15
C ILE A 73 4.34 5.70 0.36
N ILE A 74 3.43 4.75 0.50
CA ILE A 74 2.06 4.97 1.00
C ILE A 74 2.06 5.24 2.51
N GLY A 75 2.99 4.65 3.26
CA GLY A 75 3.13 4.81 4.70
C GLY A 75 2.31 3.83 5.52
N THR A 76 1.58 2.93 4.88
CA THR A 76 0.80 1.89 5.55
C THR A 76 0.90 0.56 4.83
N ALA A 77 0.70 -0.51 5.58
CA ALA A 77 0.58 -1.86 5.05
C ALA A 77 -0.62 -2.56 5.72
N PRO A 78 -1.51 -3.19 4.94
CA PRO A 78 -2.60 -3.95 5.51
C PRO A 78 -2.06 -5.24 6.15
N PHE A 79 -2.57 -5.56 7.34
CA PHE A 79 -2.24 -6.79 8.05
C PHE A 79 -3.44 -7.24 8.87
N TYR A 80 -3.99 -8.39 8.54
CA TYR A 80 -5.09 -9.05 9.25
C TYR A 80 -6.24 -8.09 9.60
N GLY A 81 -6.71 -7.34 8.62
CA GLY A 81 -7.85 -6.43 8.76
C GLY A 81 -7.53 -5.07 9.38
N VAL A 82 -6.27 -4.77 9.68
CA VAL A 82 -5.83 -3.46 10.18
C VAL A 82 -4.76 -2.87 9.27
N ASP A 83 -4.70 -1.55 9.22
CA ASP A 83 -3.64 -0.83 8.52
C ASP A 83 -2.54 -0.46 9.51
N LEU A 84 -1.35 -0.99 9.29
CA LEU A 84 -0.18 -0.71 10.10
C LEU A 84 0.64 0.42 9.50
N ALA A 85 1.09 1.36 10.33
CA ALA A 85 2.03 2.39 9.90
C ALA A 85 3.40 1.76 9.62
N VAL A 86 3.95 2.01 8.43
CA VAL A 86 5.26 1.52 8.02
C VAL A 86 6.06 2.65 7.35
N GLY A 87 7.36 2.49 7.32
CA GLY A 87 8.26 3.47 6.71
C GLY A 87 9.70 2.97 6.75
N PRO A 88 10.67 3.80 6.34
CA PRO A 88 12.09 3.43 6.41
C PRO A 88 12.49 2.93 7.79
N GLY A 89 13.17 1.78 7.85
CA GLY A 89 13.58 1.14 9.10
C GLY A 89 12.50 0.26 9.75
N VAL A 90 11.29 0.26 9.24
CA VAL A 90 10.20 -0.61 9.71
C VAL A 90 9.99 -1.75 8.74
N PHE A 91 9.95 -2.96 9.27
CA PHE A 91 9.75 -4.16 8.46
C PHE A 91 8.30 -4.22 7.94
N ILE A 92 8.14 -4.45 6.64
CA ILE A 92 6.80 -4.62 6.04
C ILE A 92 6.27 -6.00 6.43
N PRO A 93 5.07 -6.09 7.05
CA PRO A 93 4.51 -7.37 7.44
C PRO A 93 4.30 -8.27 6.22
N ARG A 94 4.64 -9.54 6.36
CA ARG A 94 4.47 -10.55 5.31
C ARG A 94 3.10 -11.22 5.43
N PRO A 95 2.44 -11.54 4.29
CA PRO A 95 1.13 -12.19 4.31
C PRO A 95 1.11 -13.51 5.08
N GLU A 96 2.19 -14.28 5.06
CA GLU A 96 2.31 -15.56 5.77
C GLU A 96 2.18 -15.40 7.28
N THR A 97 2.58 -14.26 7.83
CA THR A 97 2.47 -13.96 9.27
C THR A 97 1.01 -13.82 9.71
N GLU A 98 0.08 -13.51 8.79
CA GLU A 98 -1.35 -13.47 9.09
C GLU A 98 -1.90 -14.83 9.55
N ILE A 99 -1.30 -15.94 9.10
CA ILE A 99 -1.67 -17.29 9.55
C ILE A 99 -1.40 -17.44 11.05
N LEU A 100 -0.25 -16.94 11.52
CA LEU A 100 0.09 -16.94 12.94
C LEU A 100 -0.87 -16.04 13.75
N ALA A 101 -1.18 -14.85 13.23
CA ALA A 101 -2.13 -13.93 13.86
C ALA A 101 -3.51 -14.56 13.98
N GLU A 102 -4.01 -15.21 12.94
CA GLU A 102 -5.30 -15.92 12.95
C GLU A 102 -5.31 -17.03 14.00
N TRP A 103 -4.24 -17.83 14.04
CA TRP A 103 -4.11 -18.89 15.05
C TRP A 103 -4.17 -18.32 16.48
N ALA A 104 -3.45 -17.23 16.75
CA ALA A 104 -3.44 -16.58 18.06
C ALA A 104 -4.82 -16.04 18.44
N VAL A 105 -5.51 -15.37 17.52
CA VAL A 105 -6.87 -14.86 17.75
C VAL A 105 -7.84 -16.00 18.09
N ARG A 106 -7.79 -17.11 17.35
CA ARG A 106 -8.65 -18.28 17.63
C ARG A 106 -8.38 -18.87 19.01
N LYS A 107 -7.12 -18.94 19.43
CA LYS A 107 -6.75 -19.41 20.78
C LYS A 107 -7.28 -18.48 21.87
N LEU A 108 -7.29 -17.17 21.64
CA LEU A 108 -7.78 -16.19 22.60
C LEU A 108 -9.31 -16.24 22.79
N ILE A 109 -10.07 -16.63 21.77
CA ILE A 109 -11.53 -16.78 21.85
C ILE A 109 -11.91 -17.78 22.95
N ASP A 110 -11.15 -18.88 23.05
CA ASP A 110 -11.41 -19.96 24.01
C ASP A 110 -10.58 -19.83 25.30
N ALA A 111 -9.85 -18.75 25.46
CA ALA A 111 -9.00 -18.53 26.64
C ALA A 111 -9.81 -18.09 27.87
N PRO A 112 -9.32 -18.40 29.10
CA PRO A 112 -9.88 -17.83 30.32
C PRO A 112 -9.85 -16.28 30.31
N PRO A 113 -10.69 -15.60 31.13
CA PRO A 113 -10.65 -14.15 31.25
C PRO A 113 -9.24 -13.61 31.56
N ALA A 114 -8.89 -12.45 30.96
CA ALA A 114 -7.60 -11.78 31.12
C ALA A 114 -6.38 -12.67 30.77
N PRO A 115 -6.31 -13.26 29.56
CA PRO A 115 -5.18 -14.06 29.15
C PRO A 115 -3.91 -13.20 29.00
N THR A 116 -2.75 -13.81 29.26
CA THR A 116 -1.45 -13.19 28.96
C THR A 116 -0.97 -13.65 27.60
N VAL A 117 -0.60 -12.70 26.74
CA VAL A 117 -0.03 -12.96 25.41
C VAL A 117 1.37 -12.38 25.36
N VAL A 118 2.32 -13.14 24.84
CA VAL A 118 3.71 -12.72 24.65
C VAL A 118 4.07 -12.91 23.17
N ASP A 119 4.50 -11.82 22.55
CA ASP A 119 5.04 -11.85 21.18
C ASP A 119 6.57 -11.79 21.25
N LEU A 120 7.23 -12.87 20.85
CA LEU A 120 8.69 -12.97 20.85
C LEU A 120 9.24 -12.54 19.50
N GLY A 121 10.17 -11.58 19.51
CA GLY A 121 10.77 -11.06 18.28
C GLY A 121 9.81 -10.22 17.45
N SER A 122 8.95 -9.47 18.10
CA SER A 122 7.93 -8.63 17.44
C SER A 122 8.50 -7.55 16.51
N GLY A 123 9.75 -7.14 16.74
CA GLY A 123 10.36 -6.04 16.00
C GLY A 123 9.83 -4.66 16.42
N THR A 124 9.86 -3.72 15.48
CA THR A 124 9.40 -2.33 15.67
C THR A 124 7.97 -2.15 15.20
#